data_102ec27e228dd5cb2a705ed2c24a0d73
#
_entry.id   102ec27e228dd5cb2a705ed2c24a0d73
#
_cell.length_a   1.000
_cell.length_b   1.000
_cell.length_c   1.000
_cell.angle_alpha   90.00
_cell.angle_beta   90.00
_cell.angle_gamma   90.00
#
_symmetry.space_group_name_H-M   'P 1'
#
loop_
_entity.id
_entity.type
_entity.pdbx_description
1 polymer ?
#
loop_
_entity_poly.entity_id
_entity_poly.type
_entity_poly.pdbx_seq_one_letter_code
_entity_poly.pdbx_strand_id
1 'polypeptide(L)'
;DMDVYIEYVIIDNFVITFMIAALTYKLMLKHVAKLRSAIAAVVGTAIAIAYPFVYNDVLVIVIKLGLWVALSLILFAGKPRLLLCSLTFLAITFLFGGAMFGINYLASGDAYSAMRVNTFDFPISVVIVGTFLCYCFVKKIAISIHKRHDICGSIYKFSVGLFGKTLELSGLMDTGNRLYDERAGLPVVVIGIKSLLGVLDNEQVVALSAGRIEAV
;
A
#
# COMPACT_ATOMS: atom_id res chain seq x y z
N ASP A 1 -12.41 -8.12 -40.93
CA ASP A 1 -12.99 -6.97 -40.19
C ASP A 1 -12.97 -7.32 -38.74
N MET A 2 -12.19 -6.58 -37.97
CA MET A 2 -12.17 -6.75 -36.49
C MET A 2 -13.22 -5.81 -35.90
N ASP A 3 -14.34 -6.36 -35.51
CA ASP A 3 -15.37 -5.60 -34.77
C ASP A 3 -14.86 -5.30 -33.36
N VAL A 4 -14.32 -4.11 -33.17
CA VAL A 4 -13.90 -3.61 -31.84
C VAL A 4 -15.14 -3.12 -31.11
N TYR A 5 -15.61 -3.88 -30.15
CA TYR A 5 -16.69 -3.44 -29.27
C TYR A 5 -16.18 -2.33 -28.35
N ILE A 6 -16.46 -1.10 -28.72
CA ILE A 6 -15.98 0.11 -28.04
C ILE A 6 -16.38 0.14 -26.56
N GLU A 7 -17.52 -0.47 -26.23
CA GLU A 7 -18.04 -0.60 -24.88
C GLU A 7 -17.06 -1.37 -23.97
N TYR A 8 -16.42 -2.42 -24.49
CA TYR A 8 -15.46 -3.20 -23.72
C TYR A 8 -14.18 -2.39 -23.47
N VAL A 9 -13.70 -1.67 -24.47
CA VAL A 9 -12.54 -0.78 -24.33
C VAL A 9 -12.80 0.28 -23.27
N ILE A 10 -14.02 0.85 -23.24
CA ILE A 10 -14.41 1.85 -22.25
C ILE A 10 -14.41 1.25 -20.83
N ILE A 11 -15.10 0.14 -20.65
CA ILE A 11 -15.28 -0.47 -19.33
C ILE A 11 -13.92 -0.93 -18.78
N ASP A 12 -13.13 -1.64 -19.56
CA ASP A 12 -11.84 -2.19 -19.14
C ASP A 12 -10.87 -1.07 -18.75
N ASN A 13 -10.65 -0.11 -19.61
CA ASN A 13 -9.70 0.96 -19.33
C ASN A 13 -10.13 1.83 -18.16
N PHE A 14 -11.44 2.11 -18.02
CA PHE A 14 -11.97 2.86 -16.90
C PHE A 14 -11.76 2.09 -15.58
N VAL A 15 -12.18 0.82 -15.52
CA VAL A 15 -12.10 0.01 -14.30
C VAL A 15 -10.64 -0.22 -13.90
N ILE A 16 -9.79 -0.60 -14.85
CA ILE A 16 -8.37 -0.87 -14.57
C ILE A 16 -7.67 0.40 -14.07
N THR A 17 -7.82 1.52 -14.76
CA THR A 17 -7.19 2.80 -14.37
C THR A 17 -7.68 3.25 -13.01
N PHE A 18 -8.99 3.15 -12.74
CA PHE A 18 -9.56 3.51 -11.43
C PHE A 18 -9.00 2.62 -10.32
N MET A 19 -8.90 1.31 -10.54
CA MET A 19 -8.37 0.37 -9.55
C MET A 19 -6.89 0.60 -9.27
N ILE A 20 -6.05 0.83 -10.30
CA ILE A 20 -4.64 1.15 -10.14
C ILE A 20 -4.47 2.46 -9.35
N ALA A 21 -5.25 3.51 -9.69
CA ALA A 21 -5.24 4.77 -8.97
C ALA A 21 -5.65 4.60 -7.50
N ALA A 22 -6.76 3.90 -7.23
CA ALA A 22 -7.24 3.65 -5.87
C ALA A 22 -6.23 2.85 -5.04
N LEU A 23 -5.54 1.90 -5.66
CA LEU A 23 -4.51 1.09 -5.02
C LEU A 23 -3.26 1.93 -4.69
N THR A 24 -2.82 2.78 -5.63
CA THR A 24 -1.70 3.71 -5.40
C THR A 24 -2.01 4.66 -4.25
N TYR A 25 -3.22 5.24 -4.19
CA TYR A 25 -3.64 6.06 -3.07
C TYR A 25 -3.58 5.29 -1.75
N LYS A 26 -4.03 4.05 -1.74
CA LYS A 26 -4.07 3.23 -0.54
C LYS A 26 -2.69 2.86 -0.02
N LEU A 27 -1.73 2.65 -0.94
CA LEU A 27 -0.33 2.39 -0.61
C LEU A 27 0.38 3.62 -0.07
N MET A 28 0.17 4.79 -0.70
CA MET A 28 1.01 5.96 -0.48
C MET A 28 0.37 7.02 0.44
N LEU A 29 -0.95 7.15 0.44
CA LEU A 29 -1.64 8.32 1.00
C LEU A 29 -2.76 7.97 2.00
N LYS A 30 -2.99 6.71 2.33
CA LYS A 30 -4.04 6.21 3.26
C LYS A 30 -5.50 6.50 2.82
N HIS A 31 -5.77 7.61 2.11
CA HIS A 31 -7.11 8.02 1.67
C HIS A 31 -7.22 8.06 0.15
N VAL A 32 -8.26 7.40 -0.39
CA VAL A 32 -8.52 7.37 -1.83
C VAL A 32 -9.30 8.62 -2.24
N ALA A 33 -8.73 9.42 -3.14
CA ALA A 33 -9.42 10.55 -3.76
C ALA A 33 -10.30 10.05 -4.93
N LYS A 34 -11.51 9.58 -4.62
CA LYS A 34 -12.42 8.95 -5.59
C LYS A 34 -12.65 9.79 -6.83
N LEU A 35 -12.90 11.10 -6.68
CA LEU A 35 -13.16 12.00 -7.81
C LEU A 35 -11.93 12.13 -8.73
N ARG A 36 -10.73 12.32 -8.19
CA ARG A 36 -9.48 12.38 -8.98
C ARG A 36 -9.21 11.06 -9.70
N SER A 37 -9.47 9.93 -9.04
CA SER A 37 -9.34 8.61 -9.65
C SER A 37 -10.33 8.39 -10.79
N ALA A 38 -11.57 8.87 -10.65
CA ALA A 38 -12.58 8.81 -11.70
C ALA A 38 -12.19 9.70 -12.90
N ILE A 39 -11.73 10.93 -12.66
CA ILE A 39 -11.27 11.83 -13.74
C ILE A 39 -10.08 11.20 -14.47
N ALA A 40 -9.10 10.66 -13.75
CA ALA A 40 -7.95 9.98 -14.35
C ALA A 40 -8.40 8.76 -15.19
N ALA A 41 -9.38 7.99 -14.72
CA ALA A 41 -9.93 6.85 -15.46
C ALA A 41 -10.63 7.30 -16.74
N VAL A 42 -11.41 8.38 -16.71
CA VAL A 42 -12.05 8.94 -17.92
C VAL A 42 -10.99 9.40 -18.93
N VAL A 43 -9.95 10.14 -18.50
CA VAL A 43 -8.88 10.60 -19.38
C VAL A 43 -8.10 9.43 -19.97
N GLY A 44 -7.75 8.42 -19.16
CA GLY A 44 -7.08 7.21 -19.62
C GLY A 44 -7.90 6.46 -20.66
N THR A 45 -9.21 6.32 -20.43
CA THR A 45 -10.15 5.67 -21.36
C THR A 45 -10.28 6.46 -22.66
N ALA A 46 -10.39 7.78 -22.61
CA ALA A 46 -10.49 8.61 -23.81
C ALA A 46 -9.25 8.45 -24.71
N ILE A 47 -8.06 8.39 -24.13
CA ILE A 47 -6.81 8.16 -24.88
C ILE A 47 -6.74 6.72 -25.40
N ALA A 48 -7.22 5.72 -24.65
CA ALA A 48 -7.29 4.34 -25.11
C ALA A 48 -8.16 4.17 -26.35
N ILE A 49 -9.25 4.93 -26.46
CA ILE A 49 -10.12 4.95 -27.65
C ILE A 49 -9.42 5.64 -28.84
N ALA A 50 -8.67 6.71 -28.59
CA ALA A 50 -7.97 7.45 -29.63
C ALA A 50 -6.69 6.73 -30.13
N TYR A 51 -6.10 5.89 -29.30
CA TYR A 51 -4.82 5.23 -29.56
C TYR A 51 -4.74 4.41 -30.85
N PRO A 52 -5.75 3.60 -31.24
CA PRO A 52 -5.71 2.80 -32.48
C PRO A 52 -5.58 3.63 -33.76
N PHE A 53 -5.88 4.93 -33.71
CA PHE A 53 -5.78 5.84 -34.87
C PHE A 53 -4.39 6.47 -35.03
N VAL A 54 -3.44 6.12 -34.16
CA VAL A 54 -2.07 6.65 -34.20
C VAL A 54 -1.15 5.60 -34.82
N TYR A 55 -0.69 5.86 -36.05
CA TYR A 55 0.12 4.92 -36.83
C TYR A 55 1.64 5.12 -36.68
N ASN A 56 2.08 6.17 -35.98
CA ASN A 56 3.50 6.47 -35.84
C ASN A 56 4.01 5.93 -34.50
N ASP A 57 4.95 4.99 -34.55
CA ASP A 57 5.50 4.31 -33.33
C ASP A 57 6.15 5.29 -32.36
N VAL A 58 6.85 6.31 -32.83
CA VAL A 58 7.47 7.33 -31.95
C VAL A 58 6.40 8.15 -31.26
N LEU A 59 5.36 8.55 -31.99
CA LEU A 59 4.23 9.31 -31.41
C LEU A 59 3.48 8.47 -30.36
N VAL A 60 3.35 7.18 -30.59
CA VAL A 60 2.78 6.21 -29.65
C VAL A 60 3.54 6.22 -28.31
N ILE A 61 4.87 6.16 -28.37
CA ILE A 61 5.70 6.19 -27.16
C ILE A 61 5.53 7.54 -26.43
N VAL A 62 5.55 8.64 -27.17
CA VAL A 62 5.36 9.98 -26.60
C VAL A 62 3.98 10.12 -25.94
N ILE A 63 2.91 9.61 -26.57
CA ILE A 63 1.56 9.62 -26.01
C ILE A 63 1.51 8.79 -24.72
N LYS A 64 2.11 7.60 -24.67
CA LYS A 64 2.14 6.74 -23.48
C LYS A 64 2.86 7.40 -22.30
N LEU A 65 4.02 8.01 -22.55
CA LEU A 65 4.77 8.74 -21.53
C LEU A 65 4.02 10.01 -21.09
N GLY A 66 3.47 10.76 -22.04
CA GLY A 66 2.65 11.93 -21.75
C GLY A 66 1.39 11.59 -20.93
N LEU A 67 0.73 10.48 -21.26
CA LEU A 67 -0.41 9.97 -20.50
C LEU A 67 -0.02 9.63 -19.05
N TRP A 68 1.10 8.91 -18.85
CA TRP A 68 1.57 8.62 -17.48
C TRP A 68 1.80 9.90 -16.68
N VAL A 69 2.45 10.92 -17.27
CA VAL A 69 2.68 12.21 -16.62
C VAL A 69 1.35 12.91 -16.32
N ALA A 70 0.45 12.99 -17.29
CA ALA A 70 -0.86 13.63 -17.16
C ALA A 70 -1.71 12.97 -16.06
N LEU A 71 -1.82 11.65 -16.07
CA LEU A 71 -2.54 10.89 -15.04
C LEU A 71 -1.91 11.09 -13.65
N SER A 72 -0.57 11.10 -13.57
CA SER A 72 0.15 11.34 -12.31
C SER A 72 -0.13 12.74 -11.75
N LEU A 73 -0.20 13.76 -12.60
CA LEU A 73 -0.54 15.12 -12.20
C LEU A 73 -2.00 15.21 -11.73
N ILE A 74 -2.95 14.62 -12.48
CA ILE A 74 -4.37 14.60 -12.08
C ILE A 74 -4.52 13.95 -10.71
N LEU A 75 -3.87 12.81 -10.49
CA LEU A 75 -3.99 12.03 -9.27
C LEU A 75 -3.29 12.69 -8.08
N PHE A 76 -2.04 13.13 -8.25
CA PHE A 76 -1.15 13.42 -7.13
C PHE A 76 -0.71 14.89 -7.03
N ALA A 77 -1.16 15.80 -7.92
CA ALA A 77 -0.84 17.21 -7.79
C ALA A 77 -1.23 17.77 -6.42
N GLY A 78 -0.29 18.50 -5.79
CA GLY A 78 -0.46 19.05 -4.45
C GLY A 78 -0.32 18.04 -3.30
N LYS A 79 0.10 16.79 -3.58
CA LYS A 79 0.39 15.81 -2.55
C LYS A 79 1.89 15.75 -2.24
N PRO A 80 2.27 15.45 -0.97
CA PRO A 80 3.68 15.25 -0.63
C PRO A 80 4.23 14.04 -1.40
N ARG A 81 5.51 14.13 -1.82
CA ARG A 81 6.21 13.06 -2.54
C ARG A 81 5.55 12.67 -3.87
N LEU A 82 5.10 13.65 -4.67
CA LEU A 82 4.45 13.46 -5.96
C LEU A 82 5.23 12.47 -6.85
N LEU A 83 6.55 12.64 -6.98
CA LEU A 83 7.40 11.76 -7.79
C LEU A 83 7.30 10.29 -7.32
N LEU A 84 7.37 10.06 -6.01
CA LEU A 84 7.27 8.70 -5.46
C LEU A 84 5.88 8.08 -5.70
N CYS A 85 4.82 8.88 -5.57
CA CYS A 85 3.45 8.43 -5.90
C CYS A 85 3.31 8.09 -7.39
N SER A 86 3.91 8.91 -8.27
CA SER A 86 3.91 8.69 -9.71
C SER A 86 4.67 7.42 -10.11
N LEU A 87 5.85 7.19 -9.51
CA LEU A 87 6.64 5.96 -9.76
C LEU A 87 5.90 4.72 -9.22
N THR A 88 5.24 4.84 -8.05
CA THR A 88 4.43 3.74 -7.51
C THR A 88 3.24 3.44 -8.41
N PHE A 89 2.58 4.46 -8.96
CA PHE A 89 1.50 4.31 -9.93
C PHE A 89 1.99 3.56 -11.17
N LEU A 90 3.16 3.92 -11.70
CA LEU A 90 3.78 3.25 -12.84
C LEU A 90 4.13 1.79 -12.52
N ALA A 91 4.73 1.54 -11.35
CA ALA A 91 5.08 0.18 -10.92
C ALA A 91 3.85 -0.72 -10.79
N ILE A 92 2.75 -0.20 -10.25
CA ILE A 92 1.48 -0.94 -10.15
C ILE A 92 0.91 -1.18 -11.55
N THR A 93 1.01 -0.21 -12.46
CA THR A 93 0.57 -0.37 -13.86
C THR A 93 1.32 -1.52 -14.54
N PHE A 94 2.64 -1.59 -14.39
CA PHE A 94 3.43 -2.70 -14.93
C PHE A 94 3.09 -4.04 -14.25
N LEU A 95 2.82 -4.04 -12.96
CA LEU A 95 2.41 -5.24 -12.25
C LEU A 95 1.08 -5.78 -12.79
N PHE A 96 0.11 -4.91 -13.02
CA PHE A 96 -1.18 -5.30 -13.60
C PHE A 96 -1.01 -5.79 -15.06
N GLY A 97 -0.24 -5.07 -15.87
CA GLY A 97 0.06 -5.47 -17.24
C GLY A 97 0.78 -6.81 -17.31
N GLY A 98 1.78 -7.02 -16.44
CA GLY A 98 2.50 -8.29 -16.33
C GLY A 98 1.61 -9.44 -15.86
N ALA A 99 0.70 -9.19 -14.91
CA ALA A 99 -0.24 -10.19 -14.44
C ALA A 99 -1.22 -10.60 -15.55
N MET A 100 -1.74 -9.63 -16.31
CA MET A 100 -2.61 -9.91 -17.46
C MET A 100 -1.88 -10.69 -18.55
N PHE A 101 -0.64 -10.30 -18.88
CA PHE A 101 0.20 -11.06 -19.79
C PHE A 101 0.46 -12.48 -19.31
N GLY A 102 0.75 -12.66 -18.01
CA GLY A 102 0.97 -13.97 -17.41
C GLY A 102 -0.27 -14.88 -17.48
N ILE A 103 -1.47 -14.33 -17.24
CA ILE A 103 -2.73 -15.07 -17.38
C ILE A 103 -2.93 -15.50 -18.82
N ASN A 104 -2.70 -14.60 -19.77
CA ASN A 104 -2.79 -14.92 -21.21
C ASN A 104 -1.79 -16.00 -21.62
N TYR A 105 -0.55 -15.92 -21.13
CA TYR A 105 0.48 -16.92 -21.38
C TYR A 105 0.09 -18.30 -20.87
N LEU A 106 -0.45 -18.37 -19.65
CA LEU A 106 -0.92 -19.64 -19.08
C LEU A 106 -2.11 -20.23 -19.85
N ALA A 107 -2.97 -19.38 -20.41
CA ALA A 107 -4.13 -19.81 -21.16
C ALA A 107 -3.80 -20.23 -22.60
N SER A 108 -2.87 -19.52 -23.27
CA SER A 108 -2.49 -19.77 -24.66
C SER A 108 -1.39 -20.82 -24.84
N GLY A 109 -0.63 -21.09 -23.78
CA GLY A 109 0.46 -22.07 -23.77
C GLY A 109 1.78 -21.60 -24.40
N ASP A 110 1.78 -20.45 -25.10
CA ASP A 110 3.00 -19.91 -25.71
C ASP A 110 3.04 -18.37 -25.67
N ALA A 111 4.27 -17.81 -25.61
CA ALA A 111 4.48 -16.37 -25.49
C ALA A 111 4.05 -15.59 -26.75
N TYR A 112 4.12 -16.19 -27.92
CA TYR A 112 3.76 -15.53 -29.16
C TYR A 112 2.24 -15.36 -29.28
N SER A 113 1.49 -16.40 -28.94
CA SER A 113 0.03 -16.34 -28.84
C SER A 113 -0.40 -15.38 -27.72
N ALA A 114 0.27 -15.40 -26.57
CA ALA A 114 -0.01 -14.46 -25.48
C ALA A 114 0.21 -12.99 -25.86
N MET A 115 1.19 -12.70 -26.73
CA MET A 115 1.41 -11.35 -27.27
C MET A 115 0.42 -10.97 -28.37
N ARG A 116 -0.04 -11.95 -29.16
CA ARG A 116 -0.97 -11.75 -30.26
C ARG A 116 -2.43 -11.76 -29.84
N VAL A 117 -2.73 -12.06 -28.59
CA VAL A 117 -4.11 -12.01 -28.11
C VAL A 117 -4.66 -10.63 -28.40
N ASN A 118 -5.42 -10.56 -29.48
CA ASN A 118 -6.40 -9.53 -29.64
C ASN A 118 -7.24 -9.58 -28.38
N THR A 119 -7.35 -8.48 -27.66
CA THR A 119 -8.14 -8.32 -26.44
C THR A 119 -9.59 -8.82 -26.57
N PHE A 120 -10.00 -9.24 -27.77
CA PHE A 120 -11.31 -9.70 -28.17
C PHE A 120 -11.55 -11.20 -28.04
N ASP A 121 -10.49 -12.03 -27.98
CA ASP A 121 -10.64 -13.49 -27.82
C ASP A 121 -10.73 -13.89 -26.33
N PHE A 122 -10.45 -12.96 -25.43
CA PHE A 122 -10.58 -13.20 -24.00
C PHE A 122 -11.95 -12.70 -23.51
N PRO A 123 -12.73 -13.56 -22.82
CA PRO A 123 -13.97 -13.10 -22.23
C PRO A 123 -13.65 -11.96 -21.25
N ILE A 124 -14.33 -10.83 -21.38
CA ILE A 124 -14.20 -9.64 -20.52
C ILE A 124 -14.25 -10.00 -19.03
N SER A 125 -14.99 -11.08 -18.70
CA SER A 125 -15.08 -11.64 -17.37
C SER A 125 -13.70 -12.05 -16.79
N VAL A 126 -12.80 -12.59 -17.61
CA VAL A 126 -11.45 -12.99 -17.19
C VAL A 126 -10.59 -11.77 -16.87
N VAL A 127 -10.70 -10.72 -17.67
CA VAL A 127 -10.00 -9.44 -17.43
C VAL A 127 -10.49 -8.82 -16.13
N ILE A 128 -11.79 -8.73 -15.92
CA ILE A 128 -12.39 -8.16 -14.71
C ILE A 128 -12.02 -9.00 -13.48
N VAL A 129 -12.15 -10.32 -13.54
CA VAL A 129 -11.82 -11.21 -12.42
C VAL A 129 -10.33 -11.16 -12.11
N GLY A 130 -9.46 -11.23 -13.12
CA GLY A 130 -8.01 -11.14 -12.96
C GLY A 130 -7.59 -9.80 -12.31
N THR A 131 -8.14 -8.69 -12.79
CA THR A 131 -7.91 -7.36 -12.23
C THR A 131 -8.38 -7.26 -10.79
N PHE A 132 -9.56 -7.81 -10.47
CA PHE A 132 -10.10 -7.83 -9.12
C PHE A 132 -9.25 -8.67 -8.16
N LEU A 133 -8.80 -9.84 -8.58
CA LEU A 133 -7.91 -10.70 -7.78
C LEU A 133 -6.56 -10.00 -7.53
N CYS A 134 -5.97 -9.38 -8.55
CA CYS A 134 -4.75 -8.59 -8.42
C CYS A 134 -4.93 -7.43 -7.43
N TYR A 135 -6.03 -6.70 -7.53
CA TYR A 135 -6.39 -5.65 -6.58
C TYR A 135 -6.49 -6.18 -5.14
N CYS A 136 -7.18 -7.29 -4.92
CA CYS A 136 -7.33 -7.89 -3.60
C CYS A 136 -5.97 -8.33 -3.01
N PHE A 137 -5.11 -8.92 -3.84
CA PHE A 137 -3.78 -9.37 -3.44
C PHE A 137 -2.87 -8.20 -3.03
N VAL A 138 -2.75 -7.19 -3.89
CA VAL A 138 -1.91 -6.01 -3.60
C VAL A 138 -2.47 -5.21 -2.43
N LYS A 139 -3.81 -5.13 -2.29
CA LYS A 139 -4.46 -4.53 -1.12
C LYS A 139 -4.08 -5.23 0.20
N LYS A 140 -4.02 -6.57 0.22
CA LYS A 140 -3.57 -7.33 1.41
C LYS A 140 -2.12 -7.02 1.76
N ILE A 141 -1.24 -6.99 0.75
CA ILE A 141 0.18 -6.62 0.93
C ILE A 141 0.29 -5.19 1.47
N ALA A 142 -0.43 -4.24 0.89
CA ALA A 142 -0.44 -2.84 1.33
C ALA A 142 -0.83 -2.70 2.80
N ILE A 143 -1.91 -3.36 3.22
CA ILE A 143 -2.37 -3.35 4.62
C ILE A 143 -1.31 -3.97 5.55
N SER A 144 -0.66 -5.06 5.13
CA SER A 144 0.39 -5.72 5.91
C SER A 144 1.62 -4.81 6.11
N ILE A 145 2.03 -4.10 5.06
CA ILE A 145 3.15 -3.14 5.13
C ILE A 145 2.80 -1.96 6.05
N HIS A 146 1.60 -1.39 5.93
CA HIS A 146 1.17 -0.28 6.79
C HIS A 146 1.09 -0.69 8.27
N LYS A 147 0.56 -1.87 8.57
CA LYS A 147 0.53 -2.38 9.95
C LYS A 147 1.94 -2.51 10.55
N ARG A 148 2.91 -3.01 9.78
CA ARG A 148 4.30 -3.10 10.24
C ARG A 148 4.92 -1.72 10.48
N HIS A 149 4.62 -0.75 9.62
CA HIS A 149 5.14 0.61 9.75
C HIS A 149 4.54 1.34 10.95
N ASP A 150 3.25 1.15 11.22
CA ASP A 150 2.57 1.75 12.39
C ASP A 150 3.11 1.18 13.72
N ILE A 151 3.51 -0.10 13.75
CA ILE A 151 4.16 -0.73 14.91
C ILE A 151 5.55 -0.13 15.15
N CYS A 152 6.37 0.05 14.11
CA CYS A 152 7.70 0.65 14.22
C CYS A 152 7.68 2.15 14.56
N GLY A 153 6.56 2.84 14.34
CA GLY A 153 6.37 4.28 14.63
C GLY A 153 5.85 4.59 16.03
N SER A 154 5.60 3.59 16.86
CA SER A 154 4.95 3.74 18.18
C SER A 154 5.94 3.86 19.35
N ILE A 155 7.13 4.45 19.12
CA ILE A 155 8.05 4.75 20.22
C ILE A 155 7.72 6.14 20.76
N TYR A 156 7.34 6.18 22.02
CA TYR A 156 7.00 7.41 22.74
C TYR A 156 8.00 7.68 23.85
N LYS A 157 8.28 8.97 24.09
CA LYS A 157 8.98 9.40 25.31
C LYS A 157 7.92 9.60 26.38
N PHE A 158 8.14 9.04 27.54
CA PHE A 158 7.26 9.19 28.70
C PHE A 158 8.09 9.29 29.97
N SER A 159 7.52 9.93 30.99
CA SER A 159 8.15 10.08 32.29
C SER A 159 7.42 9.19 33.31
N VAL A 160 8.20 8.48 34.09
CA VAL A 160 7.68 7.63 35.19
C VAL A 160 8.20 8.19 36.52
N GLY A 161 7.30 8.49 37.42
CA GLY A 161 7.63 8.86 38.80
C GLY A 161 7.74 7.62 39.67
N LEU A 162 8.93 7.34 40.20
CA LEU A 162 9.18 6.25 41.15
C LEU A 162 10.02 6.75 42.31
N PHE A 163 9.60 6.48 43.54
CA PHE A 163 10.31 6.82 44.77
C PHE A 163 10.70 8.32 44.85
N GLY A 164 9.81 9.22 44.41
CA GLY A 164 10.05 10.66 44.39
C GLY A 164 11.04 11.15 43.34
N LYS A 165 11.56 10.28 42.47
CA LYS A 165 12.40 10.61 41.32
C LYS A 165 11.63 10.44 40.02
N THR A 166 11.92 11.28 39.03
CA THR A 166 11.30 11.18 37.71
C THR A 166 12.30 10.59 36.71
N LEU A 167 11.89 9.54 36.00
CA LEU A 167 12.69 8.86 35.02
C LEU A 167 12.11 9.14 33.62
N GLU A 168 12.93 9.67 32.72
CA GLU A 168 12.53 9.80 31.30
C GLU A 168 12.91 8.54 30.54
N LEU A 169 11.92 7.90 29.95
CA LEU A 169 12.08 6.65 29.21
C LEU A 169 11.54 6.78 27.80
N SER A 170 12.10 5.97 26.92
CA SER A 170 11.54 5.75 25.59
C SER A 170 11.04 4.31 25.51
N GLY A 171 9.78 4.14 25.16
CA GLY A 171 9.15 2.83 25.12
C GLY A 171 8.25 2.65 23.92
N LEU A 172 8.04 1.40 23.55
CA LEU A 172 7.11 0.99 22.51
C LEU A 172 5.70 0.96 23.10
N MET A 173 4.78 1.71 22.49
CA MET A 173 3.36 1.59 22.81
C MET A 173 2.79 0.35 22.12
N ASP A 174 2.61 -0.72 22.88
CA ASP A 174 1.99 -1.95 22.38
C ASP A 174 0.46 -1.83 22.46
N THR A 175 -0.18 -1.56 21.33
CA THR A 175 -1.64 -1.50 21.23
C THR A 175 -2.32 -2.86 21.39
N GLY A 176 -1.54 -3.95 21.39
CA GLY A 176 -1.99 -5.32 21.64
C GLY A 176 -1.78 -5.79 23.09
N ASN A 177 -1.27 -4.91 23.96
CA ASN A 177 -1.02 -5.26 25.37
C ASN A 177 -2.33 -5.69 26.06
N ARG A 178 -2.31 -6.92 26.59
CA ARG A 178 -3.41 -7.53 27.35
C ARG A 178 -3.02 -7.78 28.82
N LEU A 179 -1.88 -7.26 29.25
CA LEU A 179 -1.44 -7.38 30.64
C LEU A 179 -2.12 -6.30 31.48
N TYR A 180 -2.92 -6.73 32.40
CA TYR A 180 -3.59 -5.87 33.37
C TYR A 180 -3.24 -6.34 34.79
N ASP A 181 -3.11 -5.38 35.70
CA ASP A 181 -3.05 -5.69 37.13
C ASP A 181 -4.43 -6.21 37.56
N GLU A 182 -4.48 -7.43 38.08
CA GLU A 182 -5.74 -8.06 38.53
C GLU A 182 -6.45 -7.32 39.67
N ARG A 183 -5.70 -6.56 40.47
CA ARG A 183 -6.27 -5.81 41.62
C ARG A 183 -6.73 -4.43 41.22
N ALA A 184 -5.93 -3.71 40.42
CA ALA A 184 -6.23 -2.33 40.06
C ALA A 184 -7.03 -2.21 38.75
N GLY A 185 -7.08 -3.27 37.91
CA GLY A 185 -7.72 -3.25 36.59
C GLY A 185 -7.01 -2.32 35.59
N LEU A 186 -5.76 -1.92 35.87
CA LEU A 186 -4.98 -1.02 35.07
C LEU A 186 -4.01 -1.77 34.13
N PRO A 187 -3.71 -1.22 32.94
CA PRO A 187 -2.72 -1.82 32.05
C PRO A 187 -1.31 -1.78 32.67
N VAL A 188 -0.57 -2.86 32.52
CA VAL A 188 0.78 -3.01 33.05
C VAL A 188 1.80 -2.48 32.06
N VAL A 189 2.76 -1.71 32.56
CA VAL A 189 3.95 -1.25 31.82
C VAL A 189 5.15 -2.13 32.19
N VAL A 190 5.83 -2.69 31.20
CA VAL A 190 7.04 -3.51 31.42
C VAL A 190 8.27 -2.64 31.24
N ILE A 191 9.06 -2.47 32.29
CA ILE A 191 10.29 -1.67 32.29
C ILE A 191 11.48 -2.59 32.56
N GLY A 192 12.53 -2.48 31.73
CA GLY A 192 13.77 -3.25 31.96
C GLY A 192 14.53 -2.76 33.19
N ILE A 193 15.05 -3.67 34.00
CA ILE A 193 15.80 -3.36 35.26
C ILE A 193 16.96 -2.38 34.97
N LYS A 194 17.64 -2.49 33.84
CA LYS A 194 18.73 -1.57 33.47
C LYS A 194 18.29 -0.10 33.39
N SER A 195 17.05 0.14 33.04
CA SER A 195 16.48 1.50 32.94
C SER A 195 16.16 2.08 34.32
N LEU A 196 16.09 1.25 35.36
CA LEU A 196 15.78 1.64 36.72
C LEU A 196 17.04 1.88 37.59
N LEU A 197 18.23 1.59 37.07
CA LEU A 197 19.50 1.70 37.84
C LEU A 197 19.80 3.11 38.39
N GLY A 198 19.20 4.17 37.81
CA GLY A 198 19.35 5.54 38.29
C GLY A 198 18.37 5.94 39.40
N VAL A 199 17.39 5.09 39.72
CA VAL A 199 16.31 5.37 40.68
C VAL A 199 16.36 4.41 41.87
N LEU A 200 16.72 3.17 41.64
CA LEU A 200 16.82 2.11 42.64
C LEU A 200 18.18 2.14 43.35
N ASP A 201 18.19 1.85 44.61
CA ASP A 201 19.42 1.65 45.36
C ASP A 201 20.04 0.28 45.05
N ASN A 202 21.34 0.12 45.30
CA ASN A 202 22.08 -1.12 44.96
C ASN A 202 21.45 -2.36 45.61
N GLU A 203 20.94 -2.25 46.86
CA GLU A 203 20.26 -3.34 47.55
C GLU A 203 18.96 -3.74 46.86
N GLN A 204 18.18 -2.76 46.42
CA GLN A 204 16.93 -2.97 45.66
C GLN A 204 17.18 -3.61 44.29
N VAL A 205 18.26 -3.19 43.59
CA VAL A 205 18.66 -3.78 42.29
C VAL A 205 19.03 -5.25 42.47
N VAL A 206 19.79 -5.57 43.51
CA VAL A 206 20.19 -6.96 43.85
C VAL A 206 18.96 -7.79 44.25
N ALA A 207 18.06 -7.25 45.05
CA ALA A 207 16.83 -7.93 45.46
C ALA A 207 15.93 -8.25 44.26
N LEU A 208 15.71 -7.28 43.35
CA LEU A 208 14.94 -7.47 42.13
C LEU A 208 15.58 -8.49 41.17
N SER A 209 16.90 -8.41 41.01
CA SER A 209 17.61 -9.36 40.16
C SER A 209 17.59 -10.81 40.69
N ALA A 210 17.44 -10.95 42.00
CA ALA A 210 17.27 -12.23 42.71
C ALA A 210 15.80 -12.69 42.81
N GLY A 211 14.84 -11.93 42.22
CA GLY A 211 13.39 -12.24 42.24
C GLY A 211 12.72 -11.99 43.59
N ARG A 212 13.37 -11.25 44.51
CA ARG A 212 12.82 -10.89 45.80
C ARG A 212 12.05 -9.57 45.69
N ILE A 213 10.77 -9.65 45.36
CA ILE A 213 9.89 -8.49 45.11
C ILE A 213 9.49 -7.77 46.39
N GLU A 214 9.47 -8.49 47.52
CA GLU A 214 9.05 -7.95 48.82
C GLU A 214 10.07 -6.99 49.46
N ALA A 215 11.27 -6.87 48.91
CA ALA A 215 12.36 -6.04 49.42
C ALA A 215 12.48 -4.67 48.71
N VAL A 216 11.55 -4.32 47.82
CA VAL A 216 11.50 -3.11 47.01
C VAL A 216 10.25 -2.28 47.33
#